data_33636524ca88b98cf37e7cb84646730d
#
_entry.id   33636524ca88b98cf37e7cb84646730d
#
_cell.length_a   1.000
_cell.length_b   1.000
_cell.length_c   1.000
_cell.angle_alpha   90.00
_cell.angle_beta   90.00
_cell.angle_gamma   90.00
#
_symmetry.space_group_name_H-M   'P 1'
#
loop_
_entity.id
_entity.type
_entity.pdbx_description
1 polymer ?
#
loop_
_entity_poly.entity_id
_entity_poly.type
_entity_poly.pdbx_seq_one_letter_code
_entity_poly.pdbx_strand_id
1 'polypeptide(L)'
;VYKRQDWDYVNIDDKGMKVDELRMKDINVAHVSPEHHFPIGLVMPVARRQELLNWAAEEPGRYIIEDDFDCEFRMQGKPIPSIQSRDRSHRVIYMNTFSKTMVPSLRIGYMVLPEKLMEKYISTMNFYSCTVSGFEQYAMAAFIEKGYFERHIKRLVNDYRGRREKICRMFRESRLNEISTIYQDDAGTHFLLHVKTSLSDVEIKWAVRQKGILINCLSEYCFADADKYHGILVIHYSDMDEATLKLVIAAFEEIFL
;
A
#
# COMPACT_ATOMS: atom_id res chain seq x y z
N VAL A 1 -21.04 -4.31 8.23
CA VAL A 1 -20.60 -2.94 8.45
C VAL A 1 -20.81 -2.09 7.20
N TYR A 2 -20.62 -2.64 6.03
CA TYR A 2 -20.65 -1.89 4.75
C TYR A 2 -22.04 -1.79 4.10
N LYS A 3 -23.09 -2.28 4.73
CA LYS A 3 -24.45 -2.29 4.15
C LYS A 3 -25.15 -0.92 4.08
N ARG A 4 -24.47 0.16 4.48
CA ARG A 4 -25.05 1.52 4.48
C ARG A 4 -24.42 2.43 3.42
N GLN A 5 -23.43 1.94 2.68
CA GLN A 5 -22.70 2.71 1.68
C GLN A 5 -22.82 1.99 0.35
N ASP A 6 -23.16 2.74 -0.68
CA ASP A 6 -22.97 2.30 -2.05
C ASP A 6 -21.47 2.43 -2.36
N TRP A 7 -20.91 1.42 -3.01
CA TRP A 7 -19.51 1.41 -3.40
C TRP A 7 -19.37 0.87 -4.81
N ASP A 8 -18.38 1.37 -5.52
CA ASP A 8 -18.05 0.96 -6.86
C ASP A 8 -16.54 0.98 -7.07
N TYR A 9 -16.06 0.32 -8.11
CA TYR A 9 -14.64 0.26 -8.46
C TYR A 9 -14.34 1.19 -9.62
N VAL A 10 -13.15 1.78 -9.58
CA VAL A 10 -12.56 2.53 -10.68
C VAL A 10 -11.28 1.83 -11.10
N ASN A 11 -11.11 1.57 -12.39
CA ASN A 11 -9.90 0.97 -12.91
C ASN A 11 -8.69 1.87 -12.71
N ILE A 12 -7.53 1.25 -12.68
CA ILE A 12 -6.23 1.93 -12.64
C ILE A 12 -5.51 1.75 -13.97
N ASP A 13 -4.58 2.65 -14.26
CA ASP A 13 -3.60 2.57 -15.32
C ASP A 13 -2.17 2.69 -14.75
N ASP A 14 -1.19 2.95 -15.59
CA ASP A 14 0.21 3.19 -15.20
C ASP A 14 0.45 4.45 -14.34
N LYS A 15 -0.59 5.27 -14.14
CA LYS A 15 -0.57 6.50 -13.31
C LYS A 15 -1.49 6.43 -12.09
N GLY A 16 -2.17 5.32 -11.86
CA GLY A 16 -3.12 5.12 -10.77
C GLY A 16 -4.58 5.21 -11.19
N MET A 17 -5.47 5.61 -10.29
CA MET A 17 -6.91 5.68 -10.52
C MET A 17 -7.25 6.52 -11.77
N LYS A 18 -8.05 5.97 -12.66
CA LYS A 18 -8.53 6.67 -13.88
C LYS A 18 -9.60 7.69 -13.53
N VAL A 19 -9.22 8.97 -13.50
CA VAL A 19 -10.13 10.05 -13.07
C VAL A 19 -11.27 10.28 -14.05
N ASP A 20 -11.08 10.00 -15.34
CA ASP A 20 -12.16 10.11 -16.33
C ASP A 20 -13.24 9.05 -16.09
N GLU A 21 -12.85 7.84 -15.71
CA GLU A 21 -13.80 6.79 -15.30
C GLU A 21 -14.51 7.16 -13.99
N LEU A 22 -13.77 7.74 -13.04
CA LEU A 22 -14.33 8.23 -11.77
C LEU A 22 -15.42 9.31 -12.01
N ARG A 23 -15.23 10.22 -13.00
CA ARG A 23 -16.21 11.25 -13.36
C ARG A 23 -17.52 10.69 -13.92
N MET A 24 -17.48 9.51 -14.53
CA MET A 24 -18.67 8.86 -15.09
C MET A 24 -19.54 8.17 -14.05
N LYS A 25 -19.06 8.10 -12.81
CA LYS A 25 -19.74 7.40 -11.70
C LYS A 25 -20.39 8.40 -10.74
N ASP A 26 -21.54 8.03 -10.20
CA ASP A 26 -22.21 8.78 -9.14
C ASP A 26 -21.55 8.45 -7.78
N ILE A 27 -20.37 9.05 -7.55
CA ILE A 27 -19.53 8.80 -6.40
C ILE A 27 -19.14 10.11 -5.71
N ASN A 28 -19.25 10.13 -4.39
CA ASN A 28 -18.92 11.28 -3.57
C ASN A 28 -17.52 11.18 -2.93
N VAL A 29 -16.98 9.96 -2.75
CA VAL A 29 -15.70 9.75 -2.08
C VAL A 29 -14.82 8.81 -2.90
N ALA A 30 -13.61 9.28 -3.22
CA ALA A 30 -12.57 8.46 -3.84
C ALA A 30 -11.54 8.06 -2.77
N HIS A 31 -11.27 6.76 -2.61
CA HIS A 31 -10.23 6.24 -1.71
C HIS A 31 -9.01 5.83 -2.54
N VAL A 32 -7.84 6.40 -2.23
CA VAL A 32 -6.60 6.17 -2.97
C VAL A 32 -5.39 6.04 -2.03
N SER A 33 -4.41 5.23 -2.44
CA SER A 33 -3.11 5.13 -1.79
C SER A 33 -2.03 5.62 -2.77
N PRO A 34 -1.76 6.93 -2.82
CA PRO A 34 -0.99 7.54 -3.91
C PRO A 34 0.52 7.27 -3.84
N GLU A 35 1.07 6.96 -2.66
CA GLU A 35 2.50 6.63 -2.51
C GLU A 35 2.83 5.21 -2.92
N HIS A 36 1.94 4.25 -2.60
CA HIS A 36 2.07 2.85 -2.99
C HIS A 36 0.69 2.23 -3.16
N HIS A 37 0.21 2.18 -4.38
CA HIS A 37 -1.05 1.50 -4.65
C HIS A 37 -0.88 -0.01 -4.47
N PHE A 38 -1.40 -0.53 -3.36
CA PHE A 38 -1.30 -1.96 -3.06
C PHE A 38 -2.23 -2.79 -3.97
N PRO A 39 -1.79 -3.97 -4.48
CA PRO A 39 -0.46 -4.56 -4.28
C PRO A 39 0.55 -4.25 -5.40
N ILE A 40 0.21 -3.43 -6.37
CA ILE A 40 1.04 -3.19 -7.56
C ILE A 40 2.25 -2.27 -7.29
N GLY A 41 2.32 -1.61 -6.12
CA GLY A 41 3.43 -0.72 -5.76
C GLY A 41 3.50 0.58 -6.57
N LEU A 42 2.47 0.91 -7.33
CA LEU A 42 2.44 2.09 -8.19
C LEU A 42 2.46 3.37 -7.38
N VAL A 43 3.37 4.27 -7.73
CA VAL A 43 3.43 5.64 -7.20
C VAL A 43 2.68 6.58 -8.12
N MET A 44 1.63 7.22 -7.62
CA MET A 44 0.79 8.15 -8.38
C MET A 44 1.56 9.44 -8.69
N PRO A 45 1.74 9.80 -9.97
CA PRO A 45 2.46 11.03 -10.35
C PRO A 45 1.68 12.29 -9.98
N VAL A 46 2.40 13.41 -9.83
CA VAL A 46 1.82 14.72 -9.44
C VAL A 46 0.65 15.14 -10.34
N ALA A 47 0.73 14.88 -11.64
CA ALA A 47 -0.34 15.22 -12.57
C ALA A 47 -1.66 14.50 -12.22
N ARG A 48 -1.61 13.20 -11.95
CA ARG A 48 -2.80 12.42 -11.58
C ARG A 48 -3.35 12.86 -10.21
N ARG A 49 -2.48 13.21 -9.24
CA ARG A 49 -2.92 13.79 -7.96
C ARG A 49 -3.68 15.10 -8.17
N GLN A 50 -3.23 15.94 -9.12
CA GLN A 50 -3.93 17.18 -9.48
C GLN A 50 -5.27 16.92 -10.17
N GLU A 51 -5.36 15.91 -11.04
CA GLU A 51 -6.64 15.50 -11.66
C GLU A 51 -7.68 15.09 -10.61
N LEU A 52 -7.26 14.35 -9.58
CA LEU A 52 -8.13 13.97 -8.45
C LEU A 52 -8.58 15.19 -7.64
N LEU A 53 -7.67 16.14 -7.35
CA LEU A 53 -8.02 17.38 -6.67
C LEU A 53 -9.03 18.20 -7.48
N ASN A 54 -8.86 18.26 -8.79
CA ASN A 54 -9.81 18.95 -9.67
C ASN A 54 -11.18 18.26 -9.61
N TRP A 55 -11.23 16.93 -9.72
CA TRP A 55 -12.47 16.16 -9.60
C TRP A 55 -13.20 16.43 -8.28
N ALA A 56 -12.48 16.48 -7.17
CA ALA A 56 -13.07 16.76 -5.86
C ALA A 56 -13.59 18.21 -5.75
N ALA A 57 -13.00 19.14 -6.48
CA ALA A 57 -13.40 20.55 -6.50
C ALA A 57 -14.56 20.83 -7.44
N GLU A 58 -14.83 19.98 -8.44
CA GLU A 58 -15.88 20.17 -9.46
C GLU A 58 -17.28 20.17 -8.85
N GLU A 59 -17.51 19.41 -7.77
CA GLU A 59 -18.84 19.33 -7.15
C GLU A 59 -18.79 19.41 -5.63
N PRO A 60 -19.77 20.08 -5.01
CA PRO A 60 -19.92 20.08 -3.55
C PRO A 60 -20.16 18.67 -3.01
N GLY A 61 -19.53 18.34 -1.87
CA GLY A 61 -19.72 17.04 -1.22
C GLY A 61 -18.79 15.93 -1.71
N ARG A 62 -17.97 16.15 -2.73
CA ARG A 62 -16.91 15.22 -3.12
C ARG A 62 -15.70 15.35 -2.21
N TYR A 63 -15.11 14.21 -1.83
CA TYR A 63 -13.93 14.11 -1.01
C TYR A 63 -12.97 13.04 -1.53
N ILE A 64 -11.70 13.18 -1.18
CA ILE A 64 -10.66 12.17 -1.41
C ILE A 64 -10.21 11.66 -0.04
N ILE A 65 -10.17 10.35 0.15
CA ILE A 65 -9.46 9.72 1.25
C ILE A 65 -8.09 9.33 0.72
N GLU A 66 -7.05 10.01 1.20
CA GLU A 66 -5.66 9.68 0.94
C GLU A 66 -5.16 8.77 2.04
N ASP A 67 -5.01 7.48 1.74
CA ASP A 67 -4.54 6.46 2.66
C ASP A 67 -3.04 6.23 2.43
N ASP A 68 -2.23 6.78 3.32
CA ASP A 68 -0.78 6.88 3.18
C ASP A 68 -0.06 5.96 4.18
N PHE A 69 -0.39 4.67 4.13
CA PHE A 69 -0.04 3.68 5.15
C PHE A 69 1.44 3.26 5.18
N ASP A 70 2.25 3.58 4.16
CA ASP A 70 3.66 3.15 4.04
C ASP A 70 4.56 4.13 3.28
N CYS A 71 4.19 5.41 3.23
CA CYS A 71 4.93 6.46 2.52
C CYS A 71 6.38 6.62 2.96
N GLU A 72 6.69 6.24 4.20
CA GLU A 72 8.05 6.30 4.75
C GLU A 72 9.00 5.32 4.08
N PHE A 73 8.51 4.25 3.44
CA PHE A 73 9.31 3.19 2.80
C PHE A 73 9.64 3.46 1.34
N ARG A 74 9.83 4.72 0.99
CA ARG A 74 10.34 5.09 -0.33
C ARG A 74 11.84 4.82 -0.40
N MET A 75 12.24 3.90 -1.28
CA MET A 75 13.64 3.47 -1.41
C MET A 75 14.44 4.35 -2.33
N GLN A 76 13.80 5.01 -3.31
CA GLN A 76 14.43 5.83 -4.34
C GLN A 76 13.67 7.14 -4.60
N GLY A 77 14.38 8.13 -5.13
CA GLY A 77 13.81 9.41 -5.53
C GLY A 77 13.50 10.37 -4.37
N LYS A 78 12.98 11.54 -4.72
CA LYS A 78 12.52 12.55 -3.76
C LYS A 78 11.08 12.23 -3.32
N PRO A 79 10.70 12.53 -2.08
CA PRO A 79 9.31 12.45 -1.65
C PRO A 79 8.40 13.27 -2.57
N ILE A 80 7.26 12.71 -2.94
CA ILE A 80 6.23 13.45 -3.67
C ILE A 80 5.29 14.05 -2.62
N PRO A 81 4.95 15.35 -2.73
CA PRO A 81 4.00 15.96 -1.80
C PRO A 81 2.66 15.21 -1.81
N SER A 82 2.08 14.98 -0.63
CA SER A 82 0.76 14.35 -0.50
C SER A 82 -0.31 15.13 -1.27
N ILE A 83 -1.41 14.49 -1.60
CA ILE A 83 -2.58 15.16 -2.21
C ILE A 83 -3.08 16.23 -1.24
N GLN A 84 -3.15 15.88 0.05
CA GLN A 84 -3.61 16.76 1.13
C GLN A 84 -2.75 18.05 1.22
N SER A 85 -1.43 17.97 1.10
CA SER A 85 -0.55 19.14 1.19
C SER A 85 -0.74 20.14 0.04
N ARG A 86 -1.39 19.73 -1.05
CA ARG A 86 -1.69 20.54 -2.24
C ARG A 86 -3.16 20.94 -2.33
N ASP A 87 -4.00 20.45 -1.42
CA ASP A 87 -5.44 20.70 -1.41
C ASP A 87 -5.75 22.12 -0.95
N ARG A 88 -6.25 22.95 -1.88
CA ARG A 88 -6.73 24.31 -1.63
C ARG A 88 -8.25 24.40 -1.44
N SER A 89 -8.95 23.30 -1.74
CA SER A 89 -10.41 23.22 -1.69
C SER A 89 -10.96 22.56 -0.44
N HIS A 90 -10.08 22.10 0.46
CA HIS A 90 -10.43 21.40 1.69
C HIS A 90 -11.32 20.17 1.45
N ARG A 91 -10.85 19.30 0.52
CA ARG A 91 -11.54 18.08 0.07
C ARG A 91 -10.80 16.80 0.38
N VAL A 92 -9.58 16.87 0.92
CA VAL A 92 -8.77 15.69 1.18
C VAL A 92 -8.79 15.34 2.66
N ILE A 93 -9.17 14.10 2.96
CA ILE A 93 -9.03 13.46 4.25
C ILE A 93 -7.74 12.65 4.19
N TYR A 94 -6.70 13.07 4.90
CA TYR A 94 -5.45 12.34 4.96
C TYR A 94 -5.48 11.34 6.10
N MET A 95 -5.05 10.11 5.84
CA MET A 95 -4.94 9.04 6.84
C MET A 95 -3.55 8.41 6.80
N ASN A 96 -3.01 8.11 7.97
CA ASN A 96 -1.77 7.34 8.10
C ASN A 96 -1.80 6.49 9.38
N THR A 97 -0.88 5.53 9.48
CA THR A 97 -0.78 4.61 10.61
C THR A 97 0.68 4.35 11.02
N PHE A 98 0.92 4.21 12.30
CA PHE A 98 2.22 3.79 12.83
C PHE A 98 2.43 2.26 12.81
N SER A 99 1.45 1.49 12.34
CA SER A 99 1.51 0.02 12.36
C SER A 99 2.62 -0.57 11.50
N LYS A 100 3.01 0.09 10.42
CA LYS A 100 4.10 -0.32 9.52
C LYS A 100 5.46 0.24 9.96
N THR A 101 5.46 1.44 10.51
CA THR A 101 6.68 2.17 10.88
C THR A 101 7.16 1.86 12.30
N MET A 102 6.28 1.37 13.17
CA MET A 102 6.61 0.94 14.54
C MET A 102 6.35 -0.56 14.69
N VAL A 103 5.44 -0.93 15.55
CA VAL A 103 5.02 -2.32 15.74
C VAL A 103 3.53 -2.47 15.47
N PRO A 104 3.10 -3.54 14.81
CA PRO A 104 1.68 -3.75 14.46
C PRO A 104 0.73 -3.74 15.67
N SER A 105 1.22 -4.14 16.84
CA SER A 105 0.46 -4.15 18.10
C SER A 105 0.15 -2.77 18.67
N LEU A 106 0.85 -1.72 18.26
CA LEU A 106 0.64 -0.35 18.74
C LEU A 106 -0.74 0.20 18.38
N ARG A 107 -1.30 -0.21 17.24
CA ARG A 107 -2.65 0.11 16.77
C ARG A 107 -3.00 1.60 16.79
N ILE A 108 -2.04 2.47 16.50
CA ILE A 108 -2.23 3.92 16.38
C ILE A 108 -2.27 4.28 14.90
N GLY A 109 -3.33 4.99 14.51
CA GLY A 109 -3.45 5.72 13.26
C GLY A 109 -3.92 7.13 13.55
N TYR A 110 -3.78 8.00 12.58
CA TYR A 110 -4.26 9.38 12.67
C TYR A 110 -4.87 9.81 11.34
N MET A 111 -5.74 10.82 11.41
CA MET A 111 -6.28 11.46 10.22
C MET A 111 -6.22 12.97 10.35
N VAL A 112 -6.05 13.63 9.22
CA VAL A 112 -6.16 15.09 9.08
C VAL A 112 -7.44 15.38 8.31
N LEU A 113 -8.42 15.96 9.01
CA LEU A 113 -9.72 16.28 8.43
C LEU A 113 -9.73 17.71 7.89
N PRO A 114 -10.40 17.98 6.76
CA PRO A 114 -10.79 19.32 6.37
C PRO A 114 -11.59 20.02 7.48
N GLU A 115 -11.43 21.33 7.64
CA GLU A 115 -12.00 22.10 8.76
C GLU A 115 -13.51 21.85 8.97
N LYS A 116 -14.29 21.91 7.89
CA LYS A 116 -15.74 21.64 7.94
C LYS A 116 -16.09 20.22 8.42
N LEU A 117 -15.27 19.23 8.05
CA LEU A 117 -15.45 17.85 8.52
C LEU A 117 -14.99 17.71 9.97
N MET A 118 -13.97 18.46 10.40
CA MET A 118 -13.54 18.51 11.80
C MET A 118 -14.64 19.09 12.69
N GLU A 119 -15.26 20.21 12.29
CA GLU A 119 -16.40 20.79 13.01
C GLU A 119 -17.55 19.79 13.15
N LYS A 120 -17.90 19.10 12.05
CA LYS A 120 -18.92 18.07 12.05
C LYS A 120 -18.54 16.89 12.94
N TYR A 121 -17.28 16.43 12.87
CA TYR A 121 -16.76 15.35 13.72
C TYR A 121 -16.89 15.71 15.20
N ILE A 122 -16.44 16.90 15.60
CA ILE A 122 -16.55 17.38 16.99
C ILE A 122 -18.02 17.44 17.44
N SER A 123 -18.91 17.98 16.61
CA SER A 123 -20.32 18.13 16.98
C SER A 123 -21.09 16.81 17.08
N THR A 124 -20.67 15.78 16.31
CA THR A 124 -21.43 14.51 16.22
C THR A 124 -20.74 13.33 16.92
N MET A 125 -19.42 13.35 17.06
CA MET A 125 -18.62 12.22 17.53
C MET A 125 -17.85 12.49 18.83
N ASN A 126 -17.90 13.71 19.37
CA ASN A 126 -17.13 14.10 20.56
C ASN A 126 -17.50 13.32 21.84
N PHE A 127 -18.62 12.61 21.84
CA PHE A 127 -19.00 11.74 22.95
C PHE A 127 -18.24 10.41 22.98
N TYR A 128 -17.54 10.04 21.89
CA TYR A 128 -16.67 8.85 21.87
C TYR A 128 -15.31 9.19 22.47
N SER A 129 -14.88 8.39 23.42
CA SER A 129 -13.50 8.44 23.90
C SER A 129 -12.53 7.93 22.84
N CYS A 130 -11.33 8.50 22.78
CA CYS A 130 -10.27 7.98 21.95
C CYS A 130 -9.91 6.54 22.39
N THR A 131 -9.84 5.61 21.45
CA THR A 131 -9.54 4.21 21.74
C THR A 131 -8.04 3.96 22.00
N VAL A 132 -7.18 4.91 21.63
CA VAL A 132 -5.74 4.86 21.92
C VAL A 132 -5.50 5.34 23.34
N SER A 133 -4.78 4.54 24.14
CA SER A 133 -4.48 4.90 25.53
C SER A 133 -3.65 6.17 25.62
N GLY A 134 -3.92 7.02 26.63
CA GLY A 134 -3.14 8.25 26.84
C GLY A 134 -1.65 7.99 27.02
N PHE A 135 -1.29 6.90 27.67
CA PHE A 135 0.12 6.51 27.84
C PHE A 135 0.81 6.30 26.49
N GLU A 136 0.20 5.58 25.58
CA GLU A 136 0.76 5.33 24.23
C GLU A 136 0.84 6.62 23.41
N GLN A 137 -0.16 7.50 23.51
CA GLN A 137 -0.14 8.80 22.85
C GLN A 137 1.03 9.66 23.35
N TYR A 138 1.22 9.79 24.66
CA TYR A 138 2.33 10.56 25.25
C TYR A 138 3.69 9.95 24.93
N ALA A 139 3.80 8.61 24.98
CA ALA A 139 5.03 7.93 24.61
C ALA A 139 5.41 8.19 23.15
N MET A 140 4.42 8.12 22.23
CA MET A 140 4.64 8.39 20.80
C MET A 140 5.00 9.85 20.57
N ALA A 141 4.31 10.80 21.20
CA ALA A 141 4.62 12.22 21.11
C ALA A 141 6.07 12.49 21.55
N ALA A 142 6.49 11.99 22.70
CA ALA A 142 7.85 12.13 23.19
C ALA A 142 8.90 11.46 22.26
N PHE A 143 8.54 10.35 21.62
CA PHE A 143 9.41 9.65 20.67
C PHE A 143 9.64 10.48 19.41
N ILE A 144 8.60 11.17 18.91
CA ILE A 144 8.67 12.10 17.78
C ILE A 144 9.45 13.36 18.17
N GLU A 145 9.07 14.04 19.25
CA GLU A 145 9.69 15.31 19.68
C GLU A 145 11.20 15.20 19.92
N LYS A 146 11.66 14.06 20.44
CA LYS A 146 13.10 13.79 20.65
C LYS A 146 13.85 13.36 19.38
N GLY A 147 13.19 13.32 18.22
CA GLY A 147 13.78 12.89 16.95
C GLY A 147 14.14 11.41 16.89
N TYR A 148 13.60 10.58 17.79
CA TYR A 148 13.83 9.14 17.78
C TYR A 148 13.08 8.48 16.62
N PHE A 149 11.90 8.97 16.28
CA PHE A 149 11.08 8.46 15.18
C PHE A 149 11.82 8.57 13.85
N GLU A 150 12.33 9.75 13.49
CA GLU A 150 13.05 9.96 12.23
C GLU A 150 14.32 9.09 12.14
N ARG A 151 15.02 8.92 13.25
CA ARG A 151 16.19 8.03 13.30
C ARG A 151 15.82 6.57 13.14
N HIS A 152 14.69 6.17 13.73
CA HIS A 152 14.15 4.83 13.57
C HIS A 152 13.75 4.55 12.13
N ILE A 153 12.98 5.46 11.49
CA ILE A 153 12.57 5.35 10.09
C ILE A 153 13.80 5.24 9.17
N LYS A 154 14.81 6.09 9.34
CA LYS A 154 16.04 6.01 8.53
C LYS A 154 16.73 4.65 8.62
N ARG A 155 16.81 4.06 9.83
CA ARG A 155 17.38 2.72 10.00
C ARG A 155 16.52 1.65 9.35
N LEU A 156 15.21 1.72 9.53
CA LEU A 156 14.26 0.77 8.98
C LEU A 156 14.27 0.77 7.45
N VAL A 157 14.27 1.95 6.82
CA VAL A 157 14.37 2.11 5.35
C VAL A 157 15.68 1.52 4.83
N ASN A 158 16.81 1.76 5.51
CA ASN A 158 18.10 1.19 5.11
C ASN A 158 18.14 -0.34 5.24
N ASP A 159 17.56 -0.88 6.31
CA ASP A 159 17.45 -2.33 6.52
C ASP A 159 16.59 -2.97 5.42
N TYR A 160 15.41 -2.41 5.14
CA TYR A 160 14.54 -2.91 4.09
C TYR A 160 15.17 -2.80 2.70
N ARG A 161 15.90 -1.72 2.41
CA ARG A 161 16.65 -1.60 1.16
C ARG A 161 17.67 -2.72 1.00
N GLY A 162 18.48 -2.96 2.04
CA GLY A 162 19.47 -4.04 2.02
C GLY A 162 18.84 -5.43 1.87
N ARG A 163 17.73 -5.69 2.59
CA ARG A 163 16.97 -6.95 2.45
C ARG A 163 16.44 -7.12 1.04
N ARG A 164 15.78 -6.12 0.49
CA ARG A 164 15.24 -6.13 -0.88
C ARG A 164 16.33 -6.42 -1.91
N GLU A 165 17.44 -5.68 -1.88
CA GLU A 165 18.56 -5.88 -2.80
C GLU A 165 19.10 -7.31 -2.74
N LYS A 166 19.21 -7.86 -1.53
CA LYS A 166 19.64 -9.25 -1.32
C LYS A 166 18.64 -10.24 -1.90
N ILE A 167 17.35 -10.06 -1.62
CA ILE A 167 16.28 -10.93 -2.08
C ILE A 167 16.19 -10.91 -3.61
N CYS A 168 16.14 -9.74 -4.21
CA CYS A 168 16.11 -9.60 -5.67
C CYS A 168 17.33 -10.22 -6.33
N ARG A 169 18.52 -10.08 -5.74
CA ARG A 169 19.74 -10.71 -6.22
C ARG A 169 19.62 -12.23 -6.18
N MET A 170 19.18 -12.81 -5.07
CA MET A 170 19.05 -14.26 -4.92
C MET A 170 18.04 -14.85 -5.91
N PHE A 171 16.93 -14.18 -6.20
CA PHE A 171 16.00 -14.59 -7.26
C PHE A 171 16.65 -14.54 -8.64
N ARG A 172 17.42 -13.48 -8.96
CA ARG A 172 18.12 -13.33 -10.24
C ARG A 172 19.25 -14.36 -10.42
N GLU A 173 19.88 -14.81 -9.35
CA GLU A 173 20.94 -15.81 -9.34
C GLU A 173 20.40 -17.26 -9.32
N SER A 174 19.11 -17.45 -9.04
CA SER A 174 18.44 -18.76 -9.03
C SER A 174 18.02 -19.17 -10.45
N ARG A 175 17.66 -20.44 -10.60
CA ARG A 175 17.10 -20.97 -11.86
C ARG A 175 15.77 -20.35 -12.24
N LEU A 176 15.06 -19.75 -11.27
CA LEU A 176 13.80 -19.03 -11.52
C LEU A 176 13.99 -17.82 -12.43
N ASN A 177 15.18 -17.25 -12.54
CA ASN A 177 15.46 -16.10 -13.41
C ASN A 177 15.12 -16.34 -14.88
N GLU A 178 15.15 -17.59 -15.34
CA GLU A 178 14.82 -17.97 -16.73
C GLU A 178 13.32 -17.84 -17.02
N ILE A 179 12.48 -18.04 -16.00
CA ILE A 179 11.03 -18.11 -16.12
C ILE A 179 10.30 -17.00 -15.34
N SER A 180 11.02 -16.14 -14.62
CA SER A 180 10.39 -15.11 -13.80
C SER A 180 10.92 -13.70 -14.06
N THR A 181 10.12 -12.71 -13.73
CA THR A 181 10.48 -11.29 -13.82
C THR A 181 10.00 -10.57 -12.55
N ILE A 182 10.89 -9.77 -11.95
CA ILE A 182 10.58 -8.95 -10.80
C ILE A 182 10.08 -7.58 -11.27
N TYR A 183 8.94 -7.12 -10.72
CA TYR A 183 8.36 -5.81 -10.97
C TYR A 183 8.16 -5.04 -9.67
N GLN A 184 8.16 -3.70 -9.76
CA GLN A 184 7.79 -2.80 -8.66
C GLN A 184 8.63 -3.03 -7.40
N ASP A 185 9.93 -3.13 -7.59
CA ASP A 185 10.87 -3.34 -6.48
C ASP A 185 11.45 -2.04 -5.89
N ASP A 186 10.92 -0.87 -6.26
CA ASP A 186 11.47 0.45 -5.90
C ASP A 186 10.99 1.00 -4.56
N ALA A 187 9.91 0.46 -4.01
CA ALA A 187 9.26 1.03 -2.84
C ALA A 187 8.42 0.01 -2.05
N GLY A 188 8.02 0.37 -0.81
CA GLY A 188 7.18 -0.46 0.04
C GLY A 188 7.89 -1.65 0.66
N THR A 189 7.12 -2.64 1.10
CA THR A 189 7.57 -3.83 1.83
C THR A 189 7.34 -5.13 1.05
N HIS A 190 7.01 -5.03 -0.23
CA HIS A 190 6.75 -6.16 -1.14
C HIS A 190 7.18 -5.80 -2.55
N PHE A 191 7.28 -6.80 -3.41
CA PHE A 191 7.43 -6.66 -4.85
C PHE A 191 6.56 -7.70 -5.56
N LEU A 192 6.41 -7.57 -6.86
CA LEU A 192 5.69 -8.52 -7.69
C LEU A 192 6.68 -9.42 -8.42
N LEU A 193 6.43 -10.73 -8.37
CA LEU A 193 7.17 -11.75 -9.11
C LEU A 193 6.24 -12.39 -10.13
N HIS A 194 6.42 -12.08 -11.40
CA HIS A 194 5.70 -12.75 -12.48
C HIS A 194 6.45 -14.04 -12.85
N VAL A 195 5.78 -15.17 -12.77
CA VAL A 195 6.30 -16.49 -13.14
C VAL A 195 5.57 -16.98 -14.39
N LYS A 196 6.33 -17.31 -15.43
CA LYS A 196 5.78 -17.93 -16.65
C LYS A 196 5.48 -19.39 -16.37
N THR A 197 4.21 -19.72 -16.19
CA THR A 197 3.76 -21.08 -15.85
C THR A 197 2.41 -21.36 -16.50
N SER A 198 2.10 -22.64 -16.69
CA SER A 198 0.78 -23.12 -17.11
C SER A 198 -0.17 -23.40 -15.94
N LEU A 199 0.33 -23.36 -14.71
CA LEU A 199 -0.48 -23.58 -13.51
C LEU A 199 -1.39 -22.38 -13.28
N SER A 200 -2.67 -22.58 -13.03
CA SER A 200 -3.58 -21.54 -12.59
C SER A 200 -3.15 -20.97 -11.22
N ASP A 201 -3.57 -19.74 -10.89
CA ASP A 201 -3.26 -19.12 -9.60
C ASP A 201 -3.75 -19.95 -8.41
N VAL A 202 -4.84 -20.69 -8.56
CA VAL A 202 -5.36 -21.61 -7.54
C VAL A 202 -4.39 -22.79 -7.36
N GLU A 203 -3.90 -23.38 -8.45
CA GLU A 203 -2.92 -24.48 -8.40
C GLU A 203 -1.58 -24.00 -7.83
N ILE A 204 -1.12 -22.81 -8.21
CA ILE A 204 0.08 -22.18 -7.63
C ILE A 204 -0.06 -22.09 -6.11
N LYS A 205 -1.13 -21.49 -5.63
CA LYS A 205 -1.38 -21.32 -4.19
C LYS A 205 -1.45 -22.65 -3.46
N TRP A 206 -2.09 -23.64 -4.06
CA TRP A 206 -2.17 -24.97 -3.48
C TRP A 206 -0.79 -25.63 -3.39
N ALA A 207 0.00 -25.62 -4.48
CA ALA A 207 1.33 -26.23 -4.54
C ALA A 207 2.30 -25.57 -3.54
N VAL A 208 2.30 -24.22 -3.48
CA VAL A 208 3.14 -23.44 -2.57
C VAL A 208 2.75 -23.70 -1.11
N ARG A 209 1.43 -23.84 -0.82
CA ARG A 209 0.92 -24.17 0.51
C ARG A 209 1.35 -25.56 0.98
N GLN A 210 1.48 -26.55 0.10
CA GLN A 210 2.03 -27.89 0.45
C GLN A 210 3.50 -27.81 0.93
N LYS A 211 4.23 -26.74 0.54
CA LYS A 211 5.58 -26.46 1.01
C LYS A 211 5.61 -25.58 2.28
N GLY A 212 4.44 -25.31 2.91
CA GLY A 212 4.33 -24.49 4.10
C GLY A 212 4.43 -22.97 3.85
N ILE A 213 4.33 -22.54 2.60
CA ILE A 213 4.41 -21.14 2.20
C ILE A 213 3.01 -20.59 1.91
N LEU A 214 2.70 -19.41 2.44
CA LEU A 214 1.46 -18.69 2.11
C LEU A 214 1.79 -17.55 1.16
N ILE A 215 1.06 -17.48 0.04
CA ILE A 215 1.25 -16.46 -0.98
C ILE A 215 -0.09 -15.98 -1.52
N ASN A 216 -0.13 -14.75 -1.98
CA ASN A 216 -1.25 -14.19 -2.74
C ASN A 216 -0.83 -13.94 -4.19
N CYS A 217 -1.78 -14.12 -5.09
CA CYS A 217 -1.63 -13.76 -6.50
C CYS A 217 -2.27 -12.40 -6.75
N LEU A 218 -1.72 -11.64 -7.70
CA LEU A 218 -2.23 -10.30 -8.05
C LEU A 218 -3.69 -10.36 -8.55
N SER A 219 -4.07 -11.43 -9.23
CA SER A 219 -5.44 -11.67 -9.70
C SER A 219 -6.50 -11.61 -8.59
N GLU A 220 -6.15 -11.97 -7.36
CA GLU A 220 -7.06 -11.92 -6.19
C GLU A 220 -7.47 -10.50 -5.79
N TYR A 221 -6.71 -9.49 -6.23
CA TYR A 221 -6.97 -8.07 -5.96
C TYR A 221 -7.65 -7.37 -7.13
N CYS A 222 -7.97 -8.10 -8.19
CA CYS A 222 -8.63 -7.56 -9.37
C CYS A 222 -10.13 -7.83 -9.30
N PHE A 223 -10.94 -6.79 -9.43
CA PHE A 223 -12.40 -6.92 -9.52
C PHE A 223 -12.84 -7.41 -10.90
N ALA A 224 -12.15 -6.96 -11.95
CA ALA A 224 -12.39 -7.36 -13.33
C ALA A 224 -11.06 -7.75 -13.99
N ASP A 225 -11.15 -8.53 -15.07
CA ASP A 225 -9.98 -8.92 -15.89
C ASP A 225 -8.86 -9.64 -15.12
N ALA A 226 -9.18 -10.40 -14.08
CA ALA A 226 -8.22 -11.10 -13.22
C ALA A 226 -7.25 -11.99 -14.02
N ASP A 227 -7.71 -12.59 -15.13
CA ASP A 227 -6.91 -13.46 -16.00
C ASP A 227 -5.70 -12.74 -16.64
N LYS A 228 -5.76 -11.41 -16.79
CA LYS A 228 -4.63 -10.61 -17.31
C LYS A 228 -3.43 -10.58 -16.36
N TYR A 229 -3.66 -10.89 -15.10
CA TYR A 229 -2.65 -10.83 -14.03
C TYR A 229 -2.24 -12.20 -13.52
N HIS A 230 -2.49 -13.24 -14.32
CA HIS A 230 -2.14 -14.61 -14.02
C HIS A 230 -0.62 -14.79 -13.80
N GLY A 231 -0.26 -15.62 -12.83
CA GLY A 231 1.12 -15.96 -12.52
C GLY A 231 1.92 -14.84 -11.84
N ILE A 232 1.27 -13.76 -11.40
CA ILE A 232 1.94 -12.66 -10.69
C ILE A 232 1.75 -12.83 -9.19
N LEU A 233 2.83 -13.08 -8.49
CA LEU A 233 2.89 -13.35 -7.05
C LEU A 233 3.25 -12.08 -6.27
N VAL A 234 2.58 -11.84 -5.15
CA VAL A 234 2.87 -10.72 -4.23
C VAL A 234 3.84 -11.20 -3.16
N ILE A 235 5.10 -10.81 -3.25
CA ILE A 235 6.18 -11.26 -2.36
C ILE A 235 6.44 -10.21 -1.29
N HIS A 236 6.01 -10.47 -0.06
CA HIS A 236 6.35 -9.64 1.10
C HIS A 236 7.74 -10.02 1.64
N TYR A 237 8.58 -9.04 1.90
CA TYR A 237 9.96 -9.28 2.32
C TYR A 237 10.33 -8.64 3.68
N SER A 238 9.42 -7.91 4.30
CA SER A 238 9.70 -7.24 5.58
C SER A 238 10.20 -8.18 6.67
N ASP A 239 9.64 -9.38 6.74
CA ASP A 239 9.91 -10.37 7.78
C ASP A 239 10.71 -11.59 7.27
N MET A 240 11.20 -11.53 6.02
CA MET A 240 11.89 -12.64 5.37
C MET A 240 13.40 -12.58 5.66
N ASP A 241 13.93 -13.57 6.36
CA ASP A 241 15.36 -13.78 6.53
C ASP A 241 15.96 -14.61 5.37
N GLU A 242 17.30 -14.72 5.35
CA GLU A 242 17.99 -15.43 4.28
C GLU A 242 17.68 -16.94 4.25
N ALA A 243 17.49 -17.56 5.41
CA ALA A 243 17.19 -18.99 5.50
C ALA A 243 15.80 -19.27 4.93
N THR A 244 14.82 -18.47 5.32
CA THR A 244 13.46 -18.53 4.77
C THR A 244 13.45 -18.29 3.25
N LEU A 245 14.21 -17.30 2.77
CA LEU A 245 14.30 -17.01 1.34
C LEU A 245 14.86 -18.17 0.54
N LYS A 246 15.91 -18.85 1.03
CA LYS A 246 16.46 -20.05 0.38
C LYS A 246 15.42 -21.16 0.27
N LEU A 247 14.62 -21.36 1.32
CA LEU A 247 13.53 -22.35 1.30
C LEU A 247 12.43 -21.96 0.29
N VAL A 248 12.07 -20.68 0.22
CA VAL A 248 11.08 -20.17 -0.75
C VAL A 248 11.58 -20.38 -2.18
N ILE A 249 12.82 -20.01 -2.48
CA ILE A 249 13.41 -20.19 -3.83
C ILE A 249 13.45 -21.67 -4.20
N ALA A 250 13.93 -22.55 -3.32
CA ALA A 250 13.97 -23.98 -3.57
C ALA A 250 12.58 -24.59 -3.82
N ALA A 251 11.58 -24.17 -3.02
CA ALA A 251 10.20 -24.61 -3.23
C ALA A 251 9.62 -24.12 -4.56
N PHE A 252 9.91 -22.89 -4.95
CA PHE A 252 9.46 -22.34 -6.24
C PHE A 252 10.16 -23.03 -7.43
N GLU A 253 11.46 -23.33 -7.33
CA GLU A 253 12.16 -24.11 -8.35
C GLU A 253 11.53 -25.49 -8.52
N GLU A 254 11.18 -26.18 -7.44
CA GLU A 254 10.53 -27.50 -7.51
C GLU A 254 9.12 -27.44 -8.11
N ILE A 255 8.39 -26.34 -7.93
CA ILE A 255 7.01 -26.19 -8.42
C ILE A 255 6.96 -25.75 -9.88
N PHE A 256 7.87 -24.86 -10.29
CA PHE A 256 7.77 -24.16 -11.56
C PHE A 256 8.76 -24.65 -12.64
N LEU A 257 9.78 -25.42 -12.25
CA LEU A 257 10.78 -26.01 -13.16
C LEU A 257 10.70 -27.52 -13.25
#